data_038243d45a7f6380d1864534f7a16bb1
#
_entry.id   038243d45a7f6380d1864534f7a16bb1
#
_cell.length_a   1.000
_cell.length_b   1.000
_cell.length_c   1.000
_cell.angle_alpha   90.00
_cell.angle_beta   90.00
_cell.angle_gamma   90.00
#
_symmetry.space_group_name_H-M   'P 1'
#
loop_
_entity.id
_entity.type
_entity.pdbx_description
1 polymer ?
#
loop_
_entity_poly.entity_id
_entity_poly.type
_entity_poly.pdbx_seq_one_letter_code
_entity_poly.pdbx_strand_id
1 'polypeptide(L)'
;MPLPDADSHDQEFLQNLVSGRVAYHSLHPGIGLCRLNPGSQPGLALQIAPEALQVGQLERVLERRFEHATAFDGCFVFLDAKGSLVIWHALPSCGHSPADTLSRMLSLTRLEALDVHRAP
;
A
#
# COMPACT_ATOMS: atom_id res chain seq x y z
N MET A 1 -9.65 11.00 27.35
CA MET A 1 -9.29 11.91 26.27
C MET A 1 -9.01 11.15 25.02
N PRO A 2 -9.72 11.46 23.99
CA PRO A 2 -9.43 10.78 22.73
C PRO A 2 -8.00 11.10 22.33
N LEU A 3 -7.38 10.12 21.80
CA LEU A 3 -6.01 10.29 21.38
C LEU A 3 -6.02 10.66 19.92
N PRO A 4 -5.92 11.93 19.59
CA PRO A 4 -5.75 12.31 18.21
C PRO A 4 -4.49 11.68 17.63
N ASP A 5 -3.74 11.10 18.52
CA ASP A 5 -2.43 10.57 18.18
C ASP A 5 -2.50 9.39 17.21
N ALA A 6 -3.62 8.67 17.19
CA ALA A 6 -3.73 7.55 16.25
C ALA A 6 -3.56 8.04 14.80
N ASP A 7 -4.30 9.09 14.44
CA ASP A 7 -4.21 9.65 13.10
C ASP A 7 -2.86 10.30 12.87
N SER A 8 -2.32 10.96 13.88
CA SER A 8 -1.02 11.61 13.77
C SER A 8 0.08 10.58 13.56
N HIS A 9 0.01 9.46 14.27
CA HIS A 9 0.99 8.39 14.10
C HIS A 9 0.92 7.80 12.71
N ASP A 10 -0.27 7.61 12.19
CA ASP A 10 -0.45 7.02 10.88
C ASP A 10 0.07 7.92 9.78
N GLN A 11 -0.16 9.22 9.90
CA GLN A 11 0.41 10.17 8.95
C GLN A 11 1.92 10.25 9.11
N GLU A 12 2.41 10.16 10.33
CA GLU A 12 3.83 10.23 10.60
C GLU A 12 4.58 9.06 9.96
N PHE A 13 4.03 7.85 10.02
CA PHE A 13 4.72 6.71 9.41
C PHE A 13 4.79 6.86 7.90
N LEU A 14 3.75 7.38 7.26
CA LEU A 14 3.77 7.61 5.83
C LEU A 14 4.83 8.64 5.46
N GLN A 15 4.92 9.72 6.22
CA GLN A 15 5.93 10.73 5.95
C GLN A 15 7.33 10.18 6.15
N ASN A 16 7.52 9.34 7.16
CA ASN A 16 8.82 8.72 7.40
C ASN A 16 9.19 7.76 6.27
N LEU A 17 8.23 7.03 5.74
CA LEU A 17 8.47 6.17 4.58
C LEU A 17 8.81 6.99 3.35
N VAL A 18 8.03 8.01 3.07
CA VAL A 18 8.20 8.83 1.88
C VAL A 18 9.53 9.57 1.91
N SER A 19 9.95 10.05 3.08
CA SER A 19 11.21 10.78 3.23
C SER A 19 12.42 9.87 3.31
N GLY A 20 12.22 8.57 3.41
CA GLY A 20 13.33 7.62 3.50
C GLY A 20 13.87 7.41 4.90
N ARG A 21 13.23 7.99 5.92
CA ARG A 21 13.68 7.80 7.31
C ARG A 21 13.44 6.39 7.81
N VAL A 22 12.38 5.76 7.30
CA VAL A 22 12.01 4.40 7.64
C VAL A 22 11.85 3.64 6.35
N ALA A 23 12.38 2.42 6.30
CA ALA A 23 12.34 1.62 5.08
C ALA A 23 11.11 0.72 5.01
N TYR A 24 10.46 0.45 6.14
CA TYR A 24 9.37 -0.52 6.21
C TYR A 24 8.44 -0.18 7.36
N HIS A 25 7.16 -0.42 7.16
CA HIS A 25 6.16 -0.27 8.21
C HIS A 25 5.18 -1.44 8.14
N SER A 26 5.01 -2.15 9.26
CA SER A 26 4.09 -3.27 9.33
C SER A 26 2.66 -2.75 9.56
N LEU A 27 1.72 -3.19 8.72
CA LEU A 27 0.30 -2.86 8.90
C LEU A 27 -0.42 -3.96 9.66
N HIS A 28 0.04 -5.19 9.47
CA HIS A 28 -0.57 -6.39 10.05
C HIS A 28 0.46 -7.50 9.89
N PRO A 29 0.44 -8.54 10.71
CA PRO A 29 1.40 -9.65 10.51
C PRO A 29 1.36 -10.14 9.07
N GLY A 30 2.52 -10.12 8.42
CA GLY A 30 2.65 -10.54 7.04
C GLY A 30 2.26 -9.49 6.00
N ILE A 31 1.81 -8.30 6.42
CA ILE A 31 1.40 -7.24 5.51
C ILE A 31 2.10 -5.96 5.90
N GLY A 32 2.85 -5.39 4.98
CA GLY A 32 3.61 -4.18 5.28
C GLY A 32 3.77 -3.26 4.09
N LEU A 33 4.27 -2.07 4.39
CA LEU A 33 4.58 -1.05 3.40
C LEU A 33 6.08 -0.80 3.39
N CYS A 34 6.62 -0.55 2.21
CA CYS A 34 7.99 -0.11 2.09
C CYS A 34 8.10 0.91 0.96
N ARG A 35 9.17 1.67 1.00
CA ARG A 35 9.51 2.56 -0.10
C ARG A 35 10.32 1.75 -1.10
N LEU A 36 9.88 1.75 -2.36
CA LEU A 36 10.55 1.01 -3.41
C LEU A 36 10.71 1.92 -4.63
N ASN A 37 11.93 2.11 -5.05
CA ASN A 37 12.25 3.04 -6.12
C ASN A 37 12.85 2.28 -7.30
N PRO A 38 12.02 1.65 -8.13
CA PRO A 38 12.55 1.00 -9.33
C PRO A 38 13.17 2.06 -10.24
N GLY A 39 14.41 1.83 -10.65
CA GLY A 39 15.14 2.86 -11.35
C GLY A 39 15.34 4.04 -10.43
N SER A 40 14.87 5.20 -10.83
CA SER A 40 14.98 6.42 -10.03
C SER A 40 13.63 6.97 -9.59
N GLN A 41 12.53 6.24 -9.85
CA GLN A 41 11.20 6.74 -9.53
C GLN A 41 10.79 6.31 -8.13
N PRO A 42 10.51 7.26 -7.23
CA PRO A 42 10.07 6.91 -5.89
C PRO A 42 8.66 6.36 -5.89
N GLY A 43 8.43 5.35 -5.07
CA GLY A 43 7.13 4.74 -4.96
C GLY A 43 6.95 4.02 -3.66
N LEU A 44 5.70 3.64 -3.38
CA LEU A 44 5.34 2.81 -2.24
C LEU A 44 4.99 1.41 -2.73
N ALA A 45 5.36 0.42 -1.94
CA ALA A 45 5.01 -0.97 -2.21
C ALA A 45 4.26 -1.53 -1.00
N LEU A 46 3.09 -2.12 -1.28
CA LEU A 46 2.34 -2.90 -0.30
C LEU A 46 2.72 -4.35 -0.53
N GLN A 47 3.23 -5.01 0.51
CA GLN A 47 3.70 -6.39 0.43
C GLN A 47 2.85 -7.28 1.29
N ILE A 48 2.37 -8.38 0.72
CA ILE A 48 1.61 -9.41 1.42
C ILE A 48 2.42 -10.70 1.35
N ALA A 49 2.93 -11.14 2.50
CA ALA A 49 3.73 -12.34 2.57
C ALA A 49 2.92 -13.57 2.15
N PRO A 50 3.56 -14.63 1.64
CA PRO A 50 2.84 -15.81 1.18
C PRO A 50 1.93 -16.40 2.25
N GLU A 51 2.36 -16.41 3.50
CA GLU A 51 1.57 -16.95 4.62
C GLU A 51 0.38 -16.07 4.98
N ALA A 52 0.36 -14.82 4.53
CA ALA A 52 -0.76 -13.91 4.76
C ALA A 52 -1.70 -13.84 3.56
N LEU A 53 -1.32 -14.43 2.44
CA LEU A 53 -2.17 -14.45 1.25
C LEU A 53 -3.32 -15.42 1.44
N GLN A 54 -4.51 -14.97 1.09
CA GLN A 54 -5.69 -15.82 1.07
C GLN A 54 -5.75 -16.60 -0.22
N VAL A 55 -6.44 -17.75 -0.17
CA VAL A 55 -6.62 -18.56 -1.37
C VAL A 55 -7.33 -17.74 -2.43
N GLY A 56 -6.76 -17.70 -3.63
CA GLY A 56 -7.36 -16.97 -4.74
C GLY A 56 -7.19 -15.46 -4.67
N GLN A 57 -6.48 -14.94 -3.67
CA GLN A 57 -6.34 -13.50 -3.52
C GLN A 57 -5.60 -12.87 -4.69
N LEU A 58 -4.53 -13.50 -5.16
CA LEU A 58 -3.79 -13.00 -6.31
C LEU A 58 -4.68 -12.84 -7.55
N GLU A 59 -5.46 -13.86 -7.84
CA GLU A 59 -6.34 -13.85 -8.99
C GLU A 59 -7.39 -12.76 -8.86
N ARG A 60 -7.95 -12.59 -7.67
CA ARG A 60 -8.96 -11.53 -7.44
C ARG A 60 -8.35 -10.14 -7.57
N VAL A 61 -7.12 -9.96 -7.11
CA VAL A 61 -6.43 -8.67 -7.24
C VAL A 61 -6.19 -8.36 -8.71
N LEU A 62 -5.73 -9.33 -9.47
CA LEU A 62 -5.47 -9.13 -10.90
C LEU A 62 -6.78 -8.84 -11.66
N GLU A 63 -7.85 -9.58 -11.35
CA GLU A 63 -9.14 -9.32 -11.96
C GLU A 63 -9.64 -7.91 -11.64
N ARG A 64 -9.54 -7.53 -10.38
CA ARG A 64 -9.99 -6.21 -9.93
C ARG A 64 -9.17 -5.10 -10.58
N ARG A 65 -7.86 -5.29 -10.69
CA ARG A 65 -6.99 -4.31 -11.36
C ARG A 65 -7.40 -4.13 -12.82
N PHE A 66 -7.75 -5.22 -13.47
CA PHE A 66 -8.16 -5.20 -14.87
C PHE A 66 -9.56 -4.60 -15.04
N GLU A 67 -10.51 -5.04 -14.21
CA GLU A 67 -11.90 -4.60 -14.34
C GLU A 67 -12.08 -3.13 -13.98
N HIS A 68 -11.26 -2.62 -13.07
CA HIS A 68 -11.34 -1.23 -12.62
C HIS A 68 -10.06 -0.48 -12.97
N ALA A 69 -9.62 -0.62 -14.20
CA ALA A 69 -8.32 -0.11 -14.63
C ALA A 69 -8.17 1.39 -14.37
N THR A 70 -9.23 2.15 -14.54
CA THR A 70 -9.18 3.59 -14.32
C THR A 70 -9.01 3.93 -12.84
N ALA A 71 -9.74 3.21 -11.97
CA ALA A 71 -9.67 3.46 -10.53
C ALA A 71 -8.31 3.09 -9.95
N PHE A 72 -7.64 2.10 -10.52
CA PHE A 72 -6.36 1.61 -10.02
C PHE A 72 -5.20 1.94 -10.96
N ASP A 73 -5.39 2.94 -11.79
CA ASP A 73 -4.33 3.39 -12.68
C ASP A 73 -3.10 3.77 -11.87
N GLY A 74 -1.94 3.30 -12.32
CA GLY A 74 -0.69 3.53 -11.60
C GLY A 74 -0.32 2.44 -10.62
N CYS A 75 -1.23 1.51 -10.32
CA CYS A 75 -0.92 0.35 -9.48
C CYS A 75 -0.34 -0.77 -10.34
N PHE A 76 0.82 -1.27 -9.94
CA PHE A 76 1.47 -2.41 -10.58
C PHE A 76 1.45 -3.59 -9.63
N VAL A 77 1.06 -4.75 -10.11
CA VAL A 77 0.87 -5.97 -9.30
C VAL A 77 1.86 -7.02 -9.78
N PHE A 78 2.61 -7.57 -8.84
CA PHE A 78 3.56 -8.65 -9.18
C PHE A 78 3.84 -9.51 -7.95
N LEU A 79 4.46 -10.67 -8.19
CA LEU A 79 4.98 -11.51 -7.12
C LEU A 79 6.49 -11.32 -7.07
N ASP A 80 7.03 -11.21 -5.86
CA ASP A 80 8.48 -11.13 -5.72
C ASP A 80 9.09 -12.54 -5.66
N ALA A 81 10.41 -12.60 -5.50
CA ALA A 81 11.12 -13.87 -5.51
C ALA A 81 10.73 -14.79 -4.35
N LYS A 82 10.17 -14.23 -3.29
CA LYS A 82 9.74 -15.01 -2.12
C LYS A 82 8.29 -15.46 -2.22
N GLY A 83 7.60 -15.06 -3.27
CA GLY A 83 6.18 -15.37 -3.45
C GLY A 83 5.25 -14.39 -2.77
N SER A 84 5.76 -13.26 -2.29
CA SER A 84 4.92 -12.21 -1.74
C SER A 84 4.20 -11.47 -2.84
N LEU A 85 2.95 -11.12 -2.60
CA LEU A 85 2.20 -10.28 -3.51
C LEU A 85 2.60 -8.83 -3.26
N VAL A 86 3.01 -8.13 -4.30
CA VAL A 86 3.45 -6.73 -4.19
C VAL A 86 2.59 -5.85 -5.07
N ILE A 87 2.08 -4.77 -4.48
CA ILE A 87 1.40 -3.71 -5.21
C ILE A 87 2.28 -2.48 -5.11
N TRP A 88 2.76 -1.98 -6.25
CA TRP A 88 3.59 -0.79 -6.28
C TRP A 88 2.85 0.36 -6.94
N HIS A 89 3.03 1.56 -6.40
CA HIS A 89 2.45 2.77 -6.97
C HIS A 89 3.47 3.89 -6.83
N ALA A 90 3.66 4.66 -7.90
CA ALA A 90 4.54 5.82 -7.85
C ALA A 90 4.00 6.84 -6.85
N LEU A 91 4.90 7.50 -6.13
CA LEU A 91 4.51 8.58 -5.24
C LEU A 91 4.09 9.79 -6.07
N PRO A 92 3.01 10.45 -5.70
CA PRO A 92 2.56 11.62 -6.45
C PRO A 92 3.55 12.77 -6.30
N SER A 93 3.73 13.52 -7.38
CA SER A 93 4.67 14.64 -7.39
C SER A 93 4.05 15.90 -6.78
N CYS A 94 2.76 16.10 -6.94
CA CYS A 94 2.05 17.20 -6.30
C CYS A 94 0.55 16.97 -6.39
N GLY A 95 -0.18 17.60 -5.49
CA GLY A 95 -1.64 17.57 -5.53
C GLY A 95 -2.31 16.35 -4.94
N HIS A 96 -1.56 15.30 -4.67
CA HIS A 96 -2.08 14.06 -4.09
C HIS A 96 -1.26 13.69 -2.87
N SER A 97 -1.91 13.11 -1.88
CA SER A 97 -1.23 12.71 -0.66
C SER A 97 -0.79 11.24 -0.74
N PRO A 98 0.28 10.87 -0.01
CA PRO A 98 0.63 9.46 0.11
C PRO A 98 -0.49 8.61 0.70
N ALA A 99 -1.34 9.21 1.54
CA ALA A 99 -2.48 8.52 2.11
C ALA A 99 -3.46 8.07 1.03
N ASP A 100 -3.69 8.89 0.01
CA ASP A 100 -4.56 8.52 -1.10
C ASP A 100 -3.99 7.34 -1.87
N THR A 101 -2.67 7.34 -2.06
CA THR A 101 -1.99 6.23 -2.72
C THR A 101 -2.17 4.95 -1.92
N LEU A 102 -1.97 5.03 -0.61
CA LEU A 102 -2.14 3.86 0.27
C LEU A 102 -3.58 3.35 0.23
N SER A 103 -4.55 4.26 0.32
CA SER A 103 -5.96 3.87 0.28
C SER A 103 -6.29 3.12 -1.00
N ARG A 104 -5.75 3.57 -2.11
CA ARG A 104 -5.97 2.92 -3.41
C ARG A 104 -5.39 1.51 -3.42
N MET A 105 -4.17 1.34 -2.91
CA MET A 105 -3.53 0.02 -2.86
C MET A 105 -4.28 -0.93 -1.94
N LEU A 106 -4.74 -0.46 -0.79
CA LEU A 106 -5.51 -1.27 0.14
C LEU A 106 -6.86 -1.66 -0.45
N SER A 107 -7.49 -0.75 -1.18
CA SER A 107 -8.75 -1.05 -1.85
C SER A 107 -8.59 -2.14 -2.90
N LEU A 108 -7.49 -2.08 -3.65
CA LEU A 108 -7.23 -3.09 -4.68
C LEU A 108 -7.10 -4.48 -4.08
N THR A 109 -6.49 -4.59 -2.92
CA THR A 109 -6.28 -5.87 -2.24
C THR A 109 -7.42 -6.24 -1.30
N ARG A 110 -8.46 -5.39 -1.18
CA ARG A 110 -9.58 -5.59 -0.26
C ARG A 110 -9.14 -5.58 1.20
N LEU A 111 -8.14 -4.78 1.50
CA LEU A 111 -7.61 -4.62 2.86
C LEU A 111 -8.00 -3.27 3.45
N GLU A 112 -9.17 -2.76 3.08
CA GLU A 112 -9.62 -1.44 3.52
C GLU A 112 -9.70 -1.32 5.04
N ALA A 113 -9.88 -2.43 5.75
CA ALA A 113 -9.91 -2.41 7.20
C ALA A 113 -8.60 -1.94 7.82
N LEU A 114 -7.51 -2.02 7.07
CA LEU A 114 -6.21 -1.56 7.53
C LEU A 114 -5.95 -0.09 7.19
N ASP A 115 -6.88 0.55 6.50
CA ASP A 115 -6.73 1.93 6.07
C ASP A 115 -7.25 2.86 7.17
N VAL A 116 -6.32 3.38 7.95
CA VAL A 116 -6.63 4.24 9.08
C VAL A 116 -7.00 5.66 8.67
N HIS A 117 -6.74 6.01 7.41
CA HIS A 117 -7.09 7.33 6.89
C HIS A 117 -8.48 7.37 6.29
N ARG A 118 -9.11 6.22 6.20
CA ARG A 118 -10.42 6.11 5.58
C ARG A 118 -11.51 6.37 6.62
N ALA A 119 -12.48 7.21 6.26
CA ALA A 119 -13.59 7.47 7.16
C ALA A 119 -14.38 6.18 7.41
N PRO A 120 -14.82 5.97 8.64
CA PRO A 120 -15.61 4.78 8.96
C PRO A 120 -16.95 4.77 8.26
#